data_5b9b4adca53c6036dc5b3899bbdeba0a
#
_entry.id   5b9b4adca53c6036dc5b3899bbdeba0a
#
_cell.length_a   1.000
_cell.length_b   1.000
_cell.length_c   1.000
_cell.angle_alpha   90.00
_cell.angle_beta   90.00
_cell.angle_gamma   90.00
#
_symmetry.space_group_name_H-M   'P 1'
#
loop_
_entity.id
_entity.type
_entity.pdbx_description
1 polymer ?
#
loop_
_entity_poly.entity_id
_entity_poly.type
_entity_poly.pdbx_seq_one_letter_code
_entity_poly.pdbx_strand_id
1 'polypeptide(L)'
;MHFGLFSLLQQRDRDKEPRQIYKEMVEQVKLAEEVGYEIAWFAEHHFSNYCVMPSPLSIIHYMAPQTSRIKLGPAVIVAPLYQPMRLIEDISVADVLSDGRLVLGFGSGYQQYEFHKFGVNLKDSKKIFNETLELVERFMSGTDAIEYDGEFIQSPETHFIVRPLQDRFETYIAGQIFETDLQVRMAQKGHVPFVTTGWSTVEQIAATRQKVVEAYELAGVQRDPLPFAIQVNVHVCDTDSEALEAADNVRYVRRIANSMREGYAELDGAYLIEAPARGEVQLEEIVANTLIGPSEKVAEQLIERIQVLKPTHFNTFQAPGALPHSRVMRSIERFMTEVVPLVEAELGPLVEYGTVHEASTALSA
;
A
#
# COMPACT_ATOMS: atom_id res chain seq x y z
N MET A 1 -11.29 11.09 -6.00
CA MET A 1 -10.32 9.97 -5.96
C MET A 1 -9.06 10.46 -5.28
N HIS A 2 -8.49 9.65 -4.38
CA HIS A 2 -7.30 10.02 -3.62
C HIS A 2 -6.05 9.44 -4.29
N PHE A 3 -5.01 10.25 -4.47
CA PHE A 3 -3.73 9.79 -5.02
C PHE A 3 -2.70 9.55 -3.92
N GLY A 4 -2.08 8.36 -3.95
CA GLY A 4 -1.00 7.98 -3.05
C GLY A 4 0.31 7.70 -3.78
N LEU A 5 1.44 8.03 -3.15
CA LEU A 5 2.78 7.62 -3.58
C LEU A 5 3.23 6.42 -2.75
N PHE A 6 3.53 5.30 -3.41
CA PHE A 6 3.98 4.08 -2.75
C PHE A 6 5.50 3.91 -2.85
N SER A 7 6.14 3.68 -1.72
CA SER A 7 7.59 3.50 -1.59
C SER A 7 7.93 2.10 -1.06
N LEU A 8 8.64 1.29 -1.87
CA LEU A 8 9.11 -0.03 -1.47
C LEU A 8 10.61 -0.04 -1.09
N LEU A 9 11.40 0.91 -1.60
CA LEU A 9 12.83 1.09 -1.32
C LEU A 9 13.70 -0.16 -1.59
N GLN A 10 13.66 -0.64 -2.83
CA GLN A 10 14.56 -1.73 -3.25
C GLN A 10 16.01 -1.24 -3.42
N GLN A 11 16.94 -2.17 -3.19
CA GLN A 11 18.35 -1.97 -3.50
C GLN A 11 18.77 -2.95 -4.61
N ARG A 12 18.32 -2.70 -5.87
CA ARG A 12 18.76 -3.47 -7.04
C ARG A 12 20.21 -3.16 -7.37
N ASP A 13 20.59 -1.89 -7.32
CA ASP A 13 21.97 -1.42 -7.42
C ASP A 13 22.67 -1.60 -6.08
N ARG A 14 23.63 -2.54 -6.00
CA ARG A 14 24.38 -2.86 -4.78
C ARG A 14 25.34 -1.74 -4.36
N ASP A 15 25.76 -0.89 -5.28
CA ASP A 15 26.67 0.22 -5.02
C ASP A 15 25.94 1.43 -4.42
N LYS A 16 24.61 1.46 -4.54
CA LYS A 16 23.79 2.52 -3.98
C LYS A 16 23.53 2.29 -2.49
N GLU A 17 24.17 3.09 -1.65
CA GLU A 17 24.06 2.98 -0.20
C GLU A 17 22.62 3.17 0.30
N PRO A 18 22.15 2.40 1.30
CA PRO A 18 20.81 2.57 1.88
C PRO A 18 20.51 4.00 2.33
N ARG A 19 21.53 4.71 2.85
CA ARG A 19 21.40 6.13 3.21
C ARG A 19 20.98 7.00 2.04
N GLN A 20 21.46 6.71 0.83
CA GLN A 20 21.08 7.45 -0.36
C GLN A 20 19.64 7.13 -0.78
N ILE A 21 19.23 5.85 -0.67
CA ILE A 21 17.86 5.41 -0.96
C ILE A 21 16.86 6.13 -0.03
N TYR A 22 17.18 6.24 1.27
CA TYR A 22 16.34 6.99 2.22
C TYR A 22 16.25 8.50 1.90
N LYS A 23 17.37 9.14 1.52
CA LYS A 23 17.36 10.54 1.12
C LYS A 23 16.47 10.78 -0.10
N GLU A 24 16.60 9.95 -1.12
CA GLU A 24 15.79 10.03 -2.33
C GLU A 24 14.30 9.82 -2.02
N MET A 25 13.96 8.88 -1.15
CA MET A 25 12.58 8.70 -0.70
C MET A 25 12.03 9.96 -0.02
N VAL A 26 12.80 10.61 0.85
CA VAL A 26 12.39 11.88 1.49
C VAL A 26 12.11 12.96 0.45
N GLU A 27 12.98 13.12 -0.55
CA GLU A 27 12.79 14.09 -1.62
C GLU A 27 11.56 13.76 -2.47
N GLN A 28 11.32 12.49 -2.78
CA GLN A 28 10.13 12.01 -3.50
C GLN A 28 8.85 12.31 -2.74
N VAL A 29 8.79 12.05 -1.43
CA VAL A 29 7.60 12.30 -0.61
C VAL A 29 7.33 13.80 -0.45
N LYS A 30 8.38 14.63 -0.31
CA LYS A 30 8.22 16.08 -0.24
C LYS A 30 7.69 16.65 -1.57
N LEU A 31 8.23 16.20 -2.69
CA LEU A 31 7.69 16.57 -4.00
C LEU A 31 6.25 16.09 -4.16
N ALA A 32 5.94 14.86 -3.75
CA ALA A 32 4.57 14.33 -3.81
C ALA A 32 3.58 15.24 -3.04
N GLU A 33 3.94 15.68 -1.82
CA GLU A 33 3.12 16.65 -1.07
C GLU A 33 2.97 17.97 -1.82
N GLU A 34 4.04 18.47 -2.43
CA GLU A 34 4.05 19.74 -3.16
C GLU A 34 3.11 19.68 -4.37
N VAL A 35 3.16 18.61 -5.15
CA VAL A 35 2.36 18.46 -6.38
C VAL A 35 0.95 17.90 -6.15
N GLY A 36 0.56 17.61 -4.88
CA GLY A 36 -0.82 17.32 -4.52
C GLY A 36 -1.18 15.85 -4.30
N TYR A 37 -0.20 14.97 -4.08
CA TYR A 37 -0.51 13.64 -3.52
C TYR A 37 -1.05 13.78 -2.09
N GLU A 38 -2.00 12.92 -1.75
CA GLU A 38 -2.68 12.96 -0.46
C GLU A 38 -2.11 11.98 0.56
N ILE A 39 -1.49 10.87 0.09
CA ILE A 39 -0.98 9.82 0.97
C ILE A 39 0.41 9.36 0.51
N ALA A 40 1.37 9.26 1.44
CA ALA A 40 2.65 8.59 1.24
C ALA A 40 2.64 7.24 1.95
N TRP A 41 2.89 6.17 1.19
CA TRP A 41 2.87 4.79 1.65
C TRP A 41 4.27 4.21 1.76
N PHE A 42 4.55 3.50 2.86
CA PHE A 42 5.83 2.90 3.17
C PHE A 42 5.67 1.40 3.37
N ALA A 43 6.34 0.60 2.52
CA ALA A 43 6.30 -0.85 2.60
C ALA A 43 7.09 -1.38 3.81
N GLU A 44 6.85 -2.65 4.17
CA GLU A 44 7.62 -3.37 5.18
C GLU A 44 8.08 -4.71 4.62
N HIS A 45 9.41 -4.91 4.56
CA HIS A 45 10.04 -6.20 4.32
C HIS A 45 11.39 -6.30 5.06
N HIS A 46 11.88 -7.52 5.25
CA HIS A 46 12.98 -7.76 6.16
C HIS A 46 14.10 -8.61 5.52
N PHE A 47 15.33 -8.36 5.98
CA PHE A 47 16.53 -9.19 5.80
C PHE A 47 16.98 -9.39 4.35
N SER A 48 16.52 -8.58 3.40
CA SER A 48 16.95 -8.65 2.01
C SER A 48 16.88 -7.30 1.30
N ASN A 49 17.56 -7.20 0.15
CA ASN A 49 17.54 -6.04 -0.72
C ASN A 49 16.21 -5.81 -1.45
N TYR A 50 15.22 -6.67 -1.23
CA TYR A 50 13.85 -6.46 -1.73
C TYR A 50 13.25 -5.17 -1.15
N CYS A 51 13.56 -4.90 0.12
CA CYS A 51 13.17 -3.63 0.75
C CYS A 51 14.14 -3.31 1.89
N VAL A 52 14.77 -2.14 1.83
CA VAL A 52 15.66 -1.67 2.90
C VAL A 52 14.91 -0.90 3.99
N MET A 53 13.60 -1.09 4.10
CA MET A 53 12.72 -0.45 5.09
C MET A 53 12.04 -1.49 5.98
N PRO A 54 12.69 -1.89 7.10
CA PRO A 54 12.14 -2.90 8.00
C PRO A 54 11.16 -2.33 9.03
N SER A 55 11.00 -1.02 9.13
CA SER A 55 10.14 -0.36 10.13
C SER A 55 9.44 0.86 9.53
N PRO A 56 8.27 0.67 8.90
CA PRO A 56 7.54 1.77 8.28
C PRO A 56 7.09 2.83 9.31
N LEU A 57 6.76 2.46 10.55
CA LEU A 57 6.41 3.42 11.59
C LEU A 57 7.60 4.32 11.96
N SER A 58 8.83 3.81 11.98
CA SER A 58 10.03 4.64 12.19
C SER A 58 10.22 5.66 11.07
N ILE A 59 9.93 5.28 9.82
CA ILE A 59 9.96 6.20 8.69
C ILE A 59 8.86 7.26 8.82
N ILE A 60 7.67 6.88 9.25
CA ILE A 60 6.58 7.83 9.48
C ILE A 60 6.98 8.87 10.53
N HIS A 61 7.58 8.46 11.65
CA HIS A 61 8.09 9.39 12.65
C HIS A 61 9.14 10.35 12.06
N TYR A 62 10.00 9.86 11.17
CA TYR A 62 11.01 10.69 10.52
C TYR A 62 10.40 11.64 9.46
N MET A 63 9.36 11.21 8.75
CA MET A 63 8.69 12.02 7.73
C MET A 63 7.70 13.04 8.32
N ALA A 64 7.12 12.77 9.47
CA ALA A 64 6.13 13.63 10.10
C ALA A 64 6.59 15.12 10.22
N PRO A 65 7.80 15.43 10.74
CA PRO A 65 8.28 16.80 10.81
C PRO A 65 8.77 17.38 9.47
N GLN A 66 8.84 16.59 8.41
CA GLN A 66 9.33 17.01 7.09
C GLN A 66 8.20 17.31 6.10
N THR A 67 6.98 17.01 6.49
CA THR A 67 5.74 17.20 5.72
C THR A 67 4.70 17.90 6.59
N SER A 68 3.65 18.44 6.00
CA SER A 68 2.65 19.22 6.71
C SER A 68 1.19 18.85 6.43
N ARG A 69 0.90 18.22 5.29
CA ARG A 69 -0.45 17.92 4.84
C ARG A 69 -0.63 16.46 4.43
N ILE A 70 0.37 15.89 3.74
CA ILE A 70 0.28 14.53 3.22
C ILE A 70 0.10 13.53 4.38
N LYS A 71 -0.87 12.63 4.24
CA LYS A 71 -1.06 11.51 5.16
C LYS A 71 0.11 10.54 5.02
N LEU A 72 0.47 9.89 6.10
CA LEU A 72 1.59 8.96 6.17
C LEU A 72 1.08 7.58 6.58
N GLY A 73 1.37 6.55 5.80
CA GLY A 73 0.84 5.23 6.06
C GLY A 73 1.82 4.08 5.81
N PRO A 74 1.85 3.06 6.67
CA PRO A 74 2.48 1.79 6.34
C PRO A 74 1.65 1.06 5.28
N ALA A 75 2.31 0.47 4.30
CA ALA A 75 1.63 -0.39 3.32
C ALA A 75 2.49 -1.63 3.02
N VAL A 76 2.55 -2.52 4.04
CA VAL A 76 1.67 -2.65 5.22
C VAL A 76 2.48 -2.78 6.51
N ILE A 77 1.83 -2.71 7.68
CA ILE A 77 2.32 -3.35 8.89
C ILE A 77 2.08 -4.85 8.72
N VAL A 78 3.14 -5.65 8.75
CA VAL A 78 3.04 -7.12 8.74
C VAL A 78 2.68 -7.57 10.16
N ALA A 79 1.41 -7.44 10.52
CA ALA A 79 0.92 -7.55 11.89
C ALA A 79 1.41 -8.78 12.68
N PRO A 80 1.54 -9.99 12.08
CA PRO A 80 2.03 -11.17 12.81
C PRO A 80 3.49 -11.09 13.26
N LEU A 81 4.27 -10.13 12.77
CA LEU A 81 5.68 -9.95 13.14
C LEU A 81 5.87 -8.98 14.30
N TYR A 82 4.78 -8.38 14.81
CA TYR A 82 4.81 -7.43 15.91
C TYR A 82 4.32 -8.03 17.22
N GLN A 83 4.86 -7.51 18.32
CA GLN A 83 4.21 -7.66 19.61
C GLN A 83 3.02 -6.68 19.67
N PRO A 84 1.77 -7.14 19.82
CA PRO A 84 0.59 -6.31 19.52
C PRO A 84 0.44 -5.10 20.45
N MET A 85 0.72 -5.25 21.76
CA MET A 85 0.61 -4.12 22.70
C MET A 85 1.64 -3.04 22.38
N ARG A 86 2.86 -3.43 21.99
CA ARG A 86 3.87 -2.49 21.55
C ARG A 86 3.47 -1.80 20.24
N LEU A 87 2.87 -2.54 19.31
CA LEU A 87 2.36 -1.97 18.06
C LEU A 87 1.31 -0.89 18.30
N ILE A 88 0.38 -1.10 19.25
CA ILE A 88 -0.63 -0.11 19.63
C ILE A 88 0.02 1.18 20.15
N GLU A 89 1.04 1.07 21.01
CA GLU A 89 1.78 2.24 21.49
C GLU A 89 2.50 2.97 20.36
N ASP A 90 3.19 2.24 19.46
CA ASP A 90 3.90 2.82 18.33
C ASP A 90 2.94 3.51 17.33
N ILE A 91 1.76 2.95 17.08
CA ILE A 91 0.69 3.59 16.30
C ILE A 91 0.22 4.89 16.97
N SER A 92 -0.01 4.88 18.28
CA SER A 92 -0.44 6.06 19.02
C SER A 92 0.59 7.18 18.94
N VAL A 93 1.88 6.84 19.12
CA VAL A 93 2.98 7.81 19.02
C VAL A 93 3.10 8.35 17.58
N ALA A 94 2.96 7.50 16.57
CA ALA A 94 3.02 7.92 15.17
C ALA A 94 1.90 8.90 14.82
N ASP A 95 0.70 8.67 15.32
CA ASP A 95 -0.43 9.56 15.10
C ASP A 95 -0.24 10.93 15.79
N VAL A 96 0.16 10.91 17.04
CA VAL A 96 0.44 12.16 17.80
C VAL A 96 1.57 12.97 17.14
N LEU A 97 2.67 12.33 16.74
CA LEU A 97 3.82 13.02 16.13
C LEU A 97 3.55 13.48 14.70
N SER A 98 2.56 12.91 14.01
CA SER A 98 2.13 13.34 12.69
C SER A 98 0.95 14.31 12.70
N ASP A 99 0.53 14.79 13.87
CA ASP A 99 -0.63 15.68 14.04
C ASP A 99 -1.92 15.08 13.41
N GLY A 100 -2.19 13.78 13.66
CA GLY A 100 -3.38 13.09 13.18
C GLY A 100 -3.37 12.78 11.67
N ARG A 101 -2.20 12.74 11.03
CA ARG A 101 -2.06 12.40 9.61
C ARG A 101 -1.74 10.92 9.35
N LEU A 102 -1.75 10.10 10.38
CA LEU A 102 -1.51 8.67 10.23
C LEU A 102 -2.71 7.99 9.55
N VAL A 103 -2.45 7.16 8.56
CA VAL A 103 -3.39 6.15 8.04
C VAL A 103 -2.78 4.78 8.27
N LEU A 104 -3.60 3.73 8.39
CA LEU A 104 -3.10 2.40 8.73
C LEU A 104 -3.29 1.42 7.57
N GLY A 105 -2.22 0.78 7.15
CA GLY A 105 -2.27 -0.36 6.25
C GLY A 105 -1.80 -1.62 6.95
N PHE A 106 -2.58 -2.68 6.91
CA PHE A 106 -2.28 -3.96 7.54
C PHE A 106 -2.23 -5.12 6.54
N GLY A 107 -1.37 -6.09 6.83
CA GLY A 107 -1.30 -7.34 6.10
C GLY A 107 -0.88 -8.51 6.99
N SER A 108 -1.23 -9.73 6.58
CA SER A 108 -0.86 -10.95 7.30
C SER A 108 0.56 -11.44 6.97
N GLY A 109 1.24 -10.80 6.02
CA GLY A 109 2.50 -11.30 5.48
C GLY A 109 2.34 -12.52 4.56
N TYR A 110 3.39 -12.83 3.80
CA TYR A 110 3.38 -13.94 2.84
C TYR A 110 4.76 -14.57 2.59
N GLN A 111 5.82 -14.02 3.19
CA GLN A 111 7.18 -14.46 2.91
C GLN A 111 7.70 -15.40 4.01
N GLN A 112 7.79 -16.70 3.68
CA GLN A 112 8.30 -17.71 4.59
C GLN A 112 9.70 -17.39 5.14
N TYR A 113 10.56 -16.75 4.32
CA TYR A 113 11.90 -16.33 4.68
C TYR A 113 11.92 -15.35 5.88
N GLU A 114 11.05 -14.34 5.85
CA GLU A 114 10.93 -13.35 6.92
C GLU A 114 10.37 -13.99 8.18
N PHE A 115 9.26 -14.71 8.07
CA PHE A 115 8.59 -15.38 9.17
C PHE A 115 9.52 -16.36 9.92
N HIS A 116 10.30 -17.14 9.18
CA HIS A 116 11.27 -18.08 9.77
C HIS A 116 12.30 -17.35 10.64
N LYS A 117 12.80 -16.18 10.19
CA LYS A 117 13.81 -15.39 10.94
C LYS A 117 13.23 -14.72 12.19
N PHE A 118 11.95 -14.39 12.17
CA PHE A 118 11.25 -13.88 13.36
C PHE A 118 10.76 -14.99 14.30
N GLY A 119 10.91 -16.26 13.93
CA GLY A 119 10.41 -17.38 14.72
C GLY A 119 8.89 -17.53 14.71
N VAL A 120 8.21 -16.92 13.76
CA VAL A 120 6.76 -16.99 13.59
C VAL A 120 6.41 -18.01 12.51
N ASN A 121 5.42 -18.85 12.75
CA ASN A 121 4.96 -19.81 11.75
C ASN A 121 4.01 -19.14 10.75
N LEU A 122 4.39 -19.11 9.47
CA LEU A 122 3.57 -18.50 8.42
C LEU A 122 2.15 -19.09 8.32
N LYS A 123 1.96 -20.37 8.70
CA LYS A 123 0.63 -21.02 8.70
C LYS A 123 -0.35 -20.37 9.68
N ASP A 124 0.17 -19.77 10.75
CA ASP A 124 -0.62 -19.12 11.80
C ASP A 124 -0.83 -17.63 11.53
N SER A 125 -0.18 -17.09 10.48
CA SER A 125 -0.14 -15.65 10.20
C SER A 125 -1.52 -15.00 10.08
N LYS A 126 -2.48 -15.67 9.45
CA LYS A 126 -3.84 -15.14 9.28
C LYS A 126 -4.60 -15.05 10.61
N LYS A 127 -4.42 -16.04 11.50
CA LYS A 127 -5.05 -16.03 12.82
C LYS A 127 -4.44 -14.93 13.70
N ILE A 128 -3.12 -14.84 13.76
CA ILE A 128 -2.39 -13.80 14.49
C ILE A 128 -2.79 -12.42 13.95
N PHE A 129 -2.87 -12.27 12.63
CA PHE A 129 -3.33 -11.04 11.98
C PHE A 129 -4.72 -10.63 12.46
N ASN A 130 -5.68 -11.58 12.47
CA ASN A 130 -7.05 -11.29 12.87
C ASN A 130 -7.14 -10.86 14.34
N GLU A 131 -6.41 -11.51 15.24
CA GLU A 131 -6.35 -11.13 16.66
C GLU A 131 -5.69 -9.76 16.85
N THR A 132 -4.59 -9.49 16.13
CA THR A 132 -3.91 -8.18 16.19
C THR A 132 -4.82 -7.06 15.67
N LEU A 133 -5.50 -7.28 14.54
CA LEU A 133 -6.43 -6.30 13.99
C LEU A 133 -7.60 -6.02 14.95
N GLU A 134 -8.14 -7.07 15.57
CA GLU A 134 -9.19 -6.93 16.57
C GLU A 134 -8.73 -6.12 17.79
N LEU A 135 -7.52 -6.35 18.26
CA LEU A 135 -6.92 -5.59 19.35
C LEU A 135 -6.80 -4.10 19.01
N VAL A 136 -6.30 -3.78 17.82
CA VAL A 136 -6.21 -2.39 17.34
C VAL A 136 -7.61 -1.76 17.25
N GLU A 137 -8.60 -2.47 16.71
CA GLU A 137 -9.98 -2.00 16.62
C GLU A 137 -10.60 -1.75 18.02
N ARG A 138 -10.37 -2.65 18.99
CA ARG A 138 -10.82 -2.46 20.39
C ARG A 138 -10.17 -1.24 21.03
N PHE A 139 -8.87 -1.06 20.82
CA PHE A 139 -8.15 0.11 21.31
C PHE A 139 -8.73 1.41 20.75
N MET A 140 -9.05 1.44 19.45
CA MET A 140 -9.65 2.60 18.80
C MET A 140 -11.10 2.85 19.19
N SER A 141 -11.81 1.85 19.73
CA SER A 141 -13.20 2.03 20.20
C SER A 141 -13.33 2.87 21.49
N GLY A 142 -12.22 3.33 22.05
CA GLY A 142 -12.20 4.27 23.16
C GLY A 142 -12.29 3.63 24.55
N THR A 143 -12.06 2.32 24.69
CA THR A 143 -12.01 1.67 26.01
C THR A 143 -10.80 2.16 26.82
N ASP A 144 -11.00 2.41 28.13
CA ASP A 144 -9.93 2.89 29.03
C ASP A 144 -8.84 1.84 29.22
N ALA A 145 -9.20 0.57 29.16
CA ALA A 145 -8.29 -0.56 29.28
C ALA A 145 -8.60 -1.64 28.26
N ILE A 146 -7.58 -2.40 27.88
CA ILE A 146 -7.68 -3.57 27.02
C ILE A 146 -7.23 -4.79 27.80
N GLU A 147 -8.12 -5.80 27.86
CA GLU A 147 -7.79 -7.16 28.21
C GLU A 147 -8.09 -8.05 27.00
N TYR A 148 -7.20 -9.00 26.69
CA TYR A 148 -7.36 -9.89 25.56
C TYR A 148 -6.88 -11.30 25.88
N ASP A 149 -7.71 -12.29 25.60
CA ASP A 149 -7.42 -13.71 25.79
C ASP A 149 -7.76 -14.47 24.50
N GLY A 150 -6.85 -14.41 23.53
CA GLY A 150 -6.94 -15.09 22.24
C GLY A 150 -6.15 -16.38 22.20
N GLU A 151 -6.19 -17.05 21.05
CA GLU A 151 -5.41 -18.27 20.81
C GLU A 151 -3.90 -17.98 20.76
N PHE A 152 -3.50 -16.84 20.15
CA PHE A 152 -2.11 -16.45 19.92
C PHE A 152 -1.68 -15.25 20.77
N ILE A 153 -2.60 -14.37 21.08
CA ILE A 153 -2.34 -13.12 21.78
C ILE A 153 -3.05 -13.14 23.13
N GLN A 154 -2.29 -12.90 24.19
CA GLN A 154 -2.82 -12.79 25.54
C GLN A 154 -2.26 -11.52 26.15
N SER A 155 -3.14 -10.68 26.72
CA SER A 155 -2.76 -9.47 27.41
C SER A 155 -3.63 -9.29 28.64
N PRO A 156 -3.05 -9.11 29.83
CA PRO A 156 -3.79 -8.69 31.00
C PRO A 156 -4.38 -7.29 30.79
N GLU A 157 -5.29 -6.89 31.66
CA GLU A 157 -5.84 -5.54 31.64
C GLU A 157 -4.71 -4.50 31.60
N THR A 158 -4.70 -3.70 30.51
CA THR A 158 -3.63 -2.75 30.22
C THR A 158 -4.24 -1.38 29.89
N HIS A 159 -3.77 -0.34 30.59
CA HIS A 159 -4.13 1.06 30.35
C HIS A 159 -3.04 1.76 29.54
N PHE A 160 -3.44 2.65 28.62
CA PHE A 160 -2.52 3.39 27.77
C PHE A 160 -2.56 4.89 28.10
N ILE A 161 -1.39 5.47 28.37
CA ILE A 161 -1.26 6.92 28.60
C ILE A 161 -1.31 7.69 27.28
N VAL A 162 -0.62 7.18 26.23
CA VAL A 162 -0.62 7.81 24.91
C VAL A 162 -1.77 7.25 24.09
N ARG A 163 -2.70 8.13 23.72
CA ARG A 163 -3.83 7.82 22.85
C ARG A 163 -3.64 8.56 21.52
N PRO A 164 -4.12 8.00 20.40
CA PRO A 164 -4.13 8.72 19.13
C PRO A 164 -4.93 10.03 19.22
N LEU A 165 -4.63 10.98 18.36
CA LEU A 165 -5.44 12.20 18.17
C LEU A 165 -6.72 11.91 17.40
N GLN A 166 -6.68 10.91 16.51
CA GLN A 166 -7.82 10.50 15.72
C GLN A 166 -8.73 9.56 16.51
N ASP A 167 -10.04 9.78 16.48
CA ASP A 167 -11.04 8.85 17.04
C ASP A 167 -11.14 7.56 16.22
N ARG A 168 -10.76 7.61 14.94
CA ARG A 168 -10.77 6.49 14.01
C ARG A 168 -9.71 6.65 12.93
N PHE A 169 -8.96 5.59 12.65
CA PHE A 169 -8.04 5.55 11.52
C PHE A 169 -8.74 5.13 10.22
N GLU A 170 -8.39 5.80 9.15
CA GLU A 170 -8.59 5.25 7.82
C GLU A 170 -7.69 4.01 7.68
N THR A 171 -8.31 2.83 7.55
CA THR A 171 -7.60 1.54 7.63
C THR A 171 -7.72 0.77 6.34
N TYR A 172 -6.57 0.33 5.84
CA TYR A 172 -6.43 -0.43 4.59
C TYR A 172 -5.93 -1.84 4.90
N ILE A 173 -6.50 -2.82 4.21
CA ILE A 173 -6.10 -4.23 4.35
C ILE A 173 -5.61 -4.74 3.01
N ALA A 174 -4.35 -5.21 2.97
CA ALA A 174 -3.73 -5.73 1.76
C ALA A 174 -3.63 -7.26 1.75
N GLY A 175 -3.70 -7.85 0.56
CA GLY A 175 -3.31 -9.24 0.31
C GLY A 175 -4.32 -10.32 0.65
N GLN A 176 -5.51 -10.00 1.16
CA GLN A 176 -6.49 -11.01 1.62
C GLN A 176 -7.84 -10.97 0.89
N ILE A 177 -7.86 -10.53 -0.35
CA ILE A 177 -9.09 -10.35 -1.16
C ILE A 177 -9.83 -11.67 -1.42
N PHE A 178 -9.18 -12.81 -1.20
CA PHE A 178 -9.78 -14.14 -1.42
C PHE A 178 -10.37 -14.78 -0.17
N GLU A 179 -10.29 -14.09 0.99
CA GLU A 179 -10.84 -14.57 2.26
C GLU A 179 -12.19 -13.89 2.49
N THR A 180 -13.28 -14.56 2.13
CA THR A 180 -14.63 -14.00 2.15
C THR A 180 -15.02 -13.43 3.52
N ASP A 181 -14.77 -14.17 4.61
CA ASP A 181 -15.12 -13.73 5.97
C ASP A 181 -14.39 -12.44 6.37
N LEU A 182 -13.10 -12.32 6.01
CA LEU A 182 -12.35 -11.09 6.25
C LEU A 182 -12.88 -9.94 5.41
N GLN A 183 -13.23 -10.18 4.14
CA GLN A 183 -13.80 -9.14 3.27
C GLN A 183 -15.16 -8.64 3.80
N VAL A 184 -16.01 -9.54 4.29
CA VAL A 184 -17.28 -9.19 4.94
C VAL A 184 -17.03 -8.33 6.18
N ARG A 185 -16.08 -8.73 7.05
CA ARG A 185 -15.68 -7.94 8.21
C ARG A 185 -15.15 -6.57 7.81
N MET A 186 -14.29 -6.50 6.78
CA MET A 186 -13.75 -5.23 6.27
C MET A 186 -14.88 -4.30 5.83
N ALA A 187 -15.86 -4.80 5.09
CA ALA A 187 -17.03 -4.04 4.67
C ALA A 187 -17.82 -3.49 5.86
N GLN A 188 -18.08 -4.32 6.88
CA GLN A 188 -18.79 -3.94 8.11
C GLN A 188 -18.04 -2.89 8.92
N LYS A 189 -16.71 -2.99 8.99
CA LYS A 189 -15.82 -2.07 9.72
C LYS A 189 -15.46 -0.82 8.91
N GLY A 190 -15.72 -0.81 7.61
CA GLY A 190 -15.38 0.27 6.69
C GLY A 190 -13.87 0.35 6.41
N HIS A 191 -13.17 -0.80 6.44
CA HIS A 191 -11.79 -0.89 5.98
C HIS A 191 -11.71 -0.89 4.46
N VAL A 192 -10.64 -0.35 3.90
CA VAL A 192 -10.42 -0.22 2.47
C VAL A 192 -9.59 -1.40 1.95
N PRO A 193 -10.11 -2.21 1.00
CA PRO A 193 -9.30 -3.22 0.32
C PRO A 193 -8.17 -2.55 -0.47
N PHE A 194 -6.92 -3.00 -0.26
CA PHE A 194 -5.74 -2.49 -0.95
C PHE A 194 -5.14 -3.58 -1.85
N VAL A 195 -5.16 -3.35 -3.16
CA VAL A 195 -4.77 -4.31 -4.18
C VAL A 195 -3.53 -3.87 -4.94
N THR A 196 -2.48 -4.69 -4.89
CA THR A 196 -1.31 -4.53 -5.75
C THR A 196 -1.56 -5.18 -7.10
N THR A 197 -1.56 -4.42 -8.18
CA THR A 197 -1.94 -4.90 -9.52
C THR A 197 -0.78 -5.55 -10.28
N GLY A 198 0.47 -5.17 -10.00
CA GLY A 198 1.63 -5.62 -10.75
C GLY A 198 1.52 -5.21 -12.23
N TRP A 199 1.51 -6.20 -13.12
CA TRP A 199 1.22 -6.03 -14.56
C TRP A 199 -0.07 -6.73 -15.02
N SER A 200 -1.02 -6.88 -14.11
CA SER A 200 -2.34 -7.45 -14.44
C SER A 200 -3.10 -6.55 -15.41
N THR A 201 -3.86 -7.18 -16.30
CA THR A 201 -4.77 -6.43 -17.18
C THR A 201 -5.93 -5.81 -16.41
N VAL A 202 -6.62 -4.84 -17.02
CA VAL A 202 -7.77 -4.17 -16.39
C VAL A 202 -8.87 -5.18 -16.06
N GLU A 203 -9.11 -6.18 -16.92
CA GLU A 203 -10.10 -7.23 -16.70
C GLU A 203 -9.76 -8.11 -15.49
N GLN A 204 -8.47 -8.46 -15.31
CA GLN A 204 -8.02 -9.23 -14.15
C GLN A 204 -8.22 -8.46 -12.84
N ILE A 205 -7.98 -7.15 -12.87
CA ILE A 205 -8.21 -6.28 -11.71
C ILE A 205 -9.73 -6.11 -11.47
N ALA A 206 -10.52 -5.98 -12.51
CA ALA A 206 -11.98 -5.91 -12.42
C ALA A 206 -12.57 -7.19 -11.81
N ALA A 207 -12.07 -8.36 -12.20
CA ALA A 207 -12.46 -9.64 -11.58
C ALA A 207 -12.11 -9.69 -10.07
N THR A 208 -11.00 -9.07 -9.68
CA THR A 208 -10.62 -8.92 -8.26
C THR A 208 -11.58 -7.96 -7.54
N ARG A 209 -11.91 -6.83 -8.16
CA ARG A 209 -12.89 -5.87 -7.62
C ARG A 209 -14.28 -6.50 -7.43
N GLN A 210 -14.70 -7.38 -8.34
CA GLN A 210 -15.99 -8.05 -8.25
C GLN A 210 -16.14 -8.86 -6.94
N LYS A 211 -15.06 -9.47 -6.44
CA LYS A 211 -15.05 -10.16 -5.13
C LYS A 211 -15.29 -9.20 -3.96
N VAL A 212 -14.79 -7.97 -4.07
CA VAL A 212 -15.07 -6.94 -3.06
C VAL A 212 -16.55 -6.54 -3.11
N VAL A 213 -17.14 -6.39 -4.30
CA VAL A 213 -18.58 -6.13 -4.46
C VAL A 213 -19.40 -7.22 -3.79
N GLU A 214 -19.12 -8.49 -4.10
CA GLU A 214 -19.80 -9.65 -3.52
C GLU A 214 -19.70 -9.68 -1.98
N ALA A 215 -18.54 -9.30 -1.42
CA ALA A 215 -18.35 -9.24 0.02
C ALA A 215 -19.19 -8.13 0.67
N TYR A 216 -19.32 -6.97 0.03
CA TYR A 216 -20.21 -5.89 0.49
C TYR A 216 -21.68 -6.29 0.44
N GLU A 217 -22.10 -7.00 -0.62
CA GLU A 217 -23.45 -7.57 -0.72
C GLU A 217 -23.73 -8.57 0.39
N LEU A 218 -22.79 -9.51 0.65
CA LEU A 218 -22.90 -10.48 1.75
C LEU A 218 -22.93 -9.82 3.14
N ALA A 219 -22.18 -8.73 3.30
CA ALA A 219 -22.17 -7.95 4.53
C ALA A 219 -23.47 -7.13 4.76
N GLY A 220 -24.30 -6.98 3.74
CA GLY A 220 -25.48 -6.11 3.77
C GLY A 220 -25.11 -4.62 3.87
N VAL A 221 -23.91 -4.22 3.44
CA VAL A 221 -23.39 -2.86 3.51
C VAL A 221 -23.44 -2.21 2.15
N GLN A 222 -24.10 -1.05 2.06
CA GLN A 222 -24.11 -0.23 0.84
C GLN A 222 -23.14 0.95 0.98
N ARG A 223 -22.28 1.12 -0.02
CA ARG A 223 -21.35 2.25 -0.14
C ARG A 223 -21.27 2.71 -1.60
N ASP A 224 -21.36 4.01 -1.81
CA ASP A 224 -21.17 4.61 -3.13
C ASP A 224 -20.33 5.90 -2.98
N PRO A 225 -19.10 5.94 -3.53
CA PRO A 225 -18.41 4.83 -4.20
C PRO A 225 -18.02 3.69 -3.25
N LEU A 226 -17.91 2.48 -3.79
CA LEU A 226 -17.38 1.33 -3.05
C LEU A 226 -15.90 1.56 -2.75
N PRO A 227 -15.46 1.50 -1.48
CA PRO A 227 -14.05 1.65 -1.13
C PRO A 227 -13.18 0.61 -1.82
N PHE A 228 -12.23 1.05 -2.63
CA PHE A 228 -11.31 0.19 -3.37
C PHE A 228 -10.03 0.93 -3.68
N ALA A 229 -8.91 0.50 -3.08
CA ALA A 229 -7.59 1.05 -3.30
C ALA A 229 -6.79 0.13 -4.22
N ILE A 230 -6.19 0.69 -5.27
CA ILE A 230 -5.27 -0.02 -6.15
C ILE A 230 -3.88 0.61 -6.14
N GLN A 231 -2.85 -0.23 -6.24
CA GLN A 231 -1.47 0.21 -6.42
C GLN A 231 -0.99 -0.23 -7.79
N VAL A 232 -0.55 0.74 -8.60
CA VAL A 232 -0.17 0.55 -10.00
C VAL A 232 1.25 1.08 -10.22
N ASN A 233 2.04 0.38 -11.07
CA ASN A 233 3.32 0.90 -11.53
C ASN A 233 3.10 2.04 -12.51
N VAL A 234 3.75 3.17 -12.27
CA VAL A 234 3.64 4.39 -13.07
C VAL A 234 5.04 4.91 -13.41
N HIS A 235 5.28 5.27 -14.66
CA HIS A 235 6.48 6.00 -15.06
C HIS A 235 6.20 6.87 -16.29
N VAL A 236 6.07 8.18 -16.07
CA VAL A 236 5.87 9.14 -17.17
C VAL A 236 7.21 9.44 -17.81
N CYS A 237 7.37 9.08 -19.10
CA CYS A 237 8.60 9.20 -19.87
C CYS A 237 8.30 9.48 -21.34
N ASP A 238 9.33 9.95 -22.09
CA ASP A 238 9.12 10.44 -23.45
C ASP A 238 9.58 9.46 -24.53
N THR A 239 10.36 8.43 -24.18
CA THR A 239 10.95 7.51 -25.16
C THR A 239 10.63 6.06 -24.84
N ASP A 240 10.55 5.23 -25.90
CA ASP A 240 10.36 3.78 -25.74
C ASP A 240 11.52 3.13 -24.96
N SER A 241 12.73 3.66 -25.07
CA SER A 241 13.88 3.16 -24.31
C SER A 241 13.73 3.39 -22.82
N GLU A 242 13.24 4.56 -22.40
CA GLU A 242 12.92 4.83 -20.98
C GLU A 242 11.76 3.96 -20.49
N ALA A 243 10.75 3.75 -21.34
CA ALA A 243 9.62 2.89 -21.02
C ALA A 243 10.04 1.43 -20.80
N LEU A 244 10.88 0.88 -21.65
CA LEU A 244 11.40 -0.49 -21.51
C LEU A 244 12.32 -0.63 -20.29
N GLU A 245 13.14 0.38 -19.98
CA GLU A 245 13.96 0.40 -18.75
C GLU A 245 13.08 0.42 -17.50
N ALA A 246 12.01 1.20 -17.49
CA ALA A 246 11.05 1.22 -16.39
C ALA A 246 10.34 -0.15 -16.24
N ALA A 247 9.93 -0.76 -17.36
CA ALA A 247 9.33 -2.09 -17.37
C ALA A 247 10.30 -3.18 -16.86
N ASP A 248 11.59 -3.08 -17.18
CA ASP A 248 12.60 -4.01 -16.63
C ASP A 248 12.73 -3.87 -15.10
N ASN A 249 12.66 -2.67 -14.58
CA ASN A 249 12.66 -2.45 -13.13
C ASN A 249 11.36 -2.95 -12.45
N VAL A 250 10.21 -2.84 -13.11
CA VAL A 250 8.96 -3.47 -12.65
C VAL A 250 9.10 -5.01 -12.67
N ARG A 251 9.68 -5.57 -13.73
CA ARG A 251 9.96 -7.01 -13.85
C ARG A 251 10.88 -7.49 -12.73
N TYR A 252 11.93 -6.75 -12.42
CA TYR A 252 12.83 -7.05 -11.29
C TYR A 252 12.06 -7.20 -9.98
N VAL A 253 11.21 -6.23 -9.64
CA VAL A 253 10.40 -6.28 -8.40
C VAL A 253 9.59 -7.59 -8.34
N ARG A 254 8.97 -7.97 -9.46
CA ARG A 254 8.16 -9.19 -9.53
C ARG A 254 8.99 -10.46 -9.41
N ARG A 255 10.18 -10.50 -10.03
CA ARG A 255 11.12 -11.63 -9.93
C ARG A 255 11.49 -11.89 -8.49
N ILE A 256 11.91 -10.84 -7.77
CA ILE A 256 12.29 -10.93 -6.37
C ILE A 256 11.09 -11.34 -5.49
N ALA A 257 9.95 -10.68 -5.63
CA ALA A 257 8.76 -10.99 -4.85
C ALA A 257 8.27 -12.45 -5.05
N ASN A 258 8.27 -12.93 -6.30
CA ASN A 258 7.83 -14.30 -6.60
C ASN A 258 8.82 -15.35 -6.10
N SER A 259 10.14 -15.14 -6.27
CA SER A 259 11.14 -16.10 -5.80
C SER A 259 11.03 -16.34 -4.30
N MET A 260 10.81 -15.28 -3.52
CA MET A 260 10.61 -15.39 -2.07
C MET A 260 9.26 -16.04 -1.71
N ARG A 261 8.19 -15.69 -2.42
CA ARG A 261 6.84 -16.23 -2.17
C ARG A 261 6.77 -17.72 -2.47
N GLU A 262 7.38 -18.15 -3.57
CA GLU A 262 7.34 -19.53 -4.05
C GLU A 262 8.47 -20.39 -3.46
N GLY A 263 9.37 -19.80 -2.66
CA GLY A 263 10.41 -20.50 -1.90
C GLY A 263 11.61 -20.98 -2.73
N TYR A 264 11.84 -20.41 -3.93
CA TYR A 264 13.03 -20.70 -4.75
C TYR A 264 14.07 -19.56 -4.74
N ALA A 265 13.91 -18.58 -3.85
CA ALA A 265 14.84 -17.48 -3.72
C ALA A 265 16.22 -17.97 -3.29
N GLU A 266 17.24 -17.54 -4.03
CA GLU A 266 18.64 -17.69 -3.65
C GLU A 266 19.20 -16.35 -3.19
N LEU A 267 20.09 -16.37 -2.18
CA LEU A 267 20.69 -15.17 -1.61
C LEU A 267 22.22 -15.25 -1.64
N ASP A 268 22.80 -14.12 -1.96
CA ASP A 268 24.23 -13.82 -1.74
C ASP A 268 24.29 -12.83 -0.56
N GLY A 269 24.48 -13.35 0.65
CA GLY A 269 24.32 -12.56 1.88
C GLY A 269 22.86 -12.12 2.10
N ALA A 270 22.62 -10.81 2.05
CA ALA A 270 21.26 -10.22 2.10
C ALA A 270 20.71 -9.86 0.70
N TYR A 271 21.44 -10.16 -0.36
CA TYR A 271 21.04 -9.83 -1.73
C TYR A 271 20.40 -11.02 -2.42
N LEU A 272 19.15 -10.86 -2.82
CA LEU A 272 18.43 -11.83 -3.62
C LEU A 272 19.04 -11.90 -5.02
N ILE A 273 19.30 -13.13 -5.49
CA ILE A 273 19.75 -13.40 -6.85
C ILE A 273 18.52 -13.32 -7.75
N GLU A 274 18.59 -12.44 -8.75
CA GLU A 274 17.50 -12.25 -9.70
C GLU A 274 17.32 -13.49 -10.57
N ALA A 275 16.14 -14.09 -10.53
CA ALA A 275 15.76 -15.24 -11.34
C ALA A 275 14.42 -14.97 -12.04
N PRO A 276 14.22 -15.49 -13.27
CA PRO A 276 12.95 -15.32 -13.99
C PRO A 276 11.75 -15.76 -13.16
N ALA A 277 10.69 -14.95 -13.18
CA ALA A 277 9.44 -15.29 -12.52
C ALA A 277 8.62 -16.28 -13.36
N ARG A 278 7.88 -17.17 -12.70
CA ARG A 278 6.96 -18.05 -13.41
C ARG A 278 5.87 -17.24 -14.11
N GLY A 279 5.67 -17.52 -15.40
CA GLY A 279 4.70 -16.77 -16.22
C GLY A 279 5.12 -15.34 -16.49
N GLU A 280 6.42 -15.05 -16.51
CA GLU A 280 6.95 -13.74 -16.86
C GLU A 280 6.59 -13.34 -18.30
N VAL A 281 6.15 -12.11 -18.45
CA VAL A 281 5.75 -11.55 -19.75
C VAL A 281 6.88 -10.72 -20.36
N GLN A 282 6.77 -10.36 -21.63
CA GLN A 282 7.74 -9.48 -22.30
C GLN A 282 7.63 -8.04 -21.77
N LEU A 283 8.70 -7.24 -21.93
CA LEU A 283 8.72 -5.87 -21.42
C LEU A 283 7.64 -4.99 -22.05
N GLU A 284 7.37 -5.19 -23.33
CA GLU A 284 6.33 -4.49 -24.08
C GLU A 284 4.94 -4.77 -23.49
N GLU A 285 4.71 -5.98 -23.03
CA GLU A 285 3.44 -6.35 -22.36
C GLU A 285 3.34 -5.71 -20.97
N ILE A 286 4.46 -5.60 -20.24
CA ILE A 286 4.50 -4.85 -18.98
C ILE A 286 4.16 -3.38 -19.23
N VAL A 287 4.75 -2.76 -20.25
CA VAL A 287 4.45 -1.37 -20.67
C VAL A 287 2.97 -1.20 -21.05
N ALA A 288 2.39 -2.21 -21.72
CA ALA A 288 0.98 -2.17 -22.11
C ALA A 288 0.02 -2.27 -20.91
N ASN A 289 0.37 -3.07 -19.91
CA ASN A 289 -0.49 -3.35 -18.75
C ASN A 289 -0.24 -2.45 -17.53
N THR A 290 0.73 -1.51 -17.62
CA THR A 290 1.03 -0.54 -16.58
C THR A 290 0.87 0.89 -17.10
N LEU A 291 1.06 1.89 -16.26
CA LEU A 291 1.01 3.29 -16.65
C LEU A 291 2.41 3.80 -16.99
N ILE A 292 2.99 3.30 -18.08
CA ILE A 292 4.36 3.63 -18.53
C ILE A 292 4.32 4.21 -19.95
N GLY A 293 4.84 5.44 -20.11
CA GLY A 293 4.95 6.12 -21.39
C GLY A 293 4.71 7.63 -21.33
N PRO A 294 4.44 8.27 -22.47
CA PRO A 294 4.11 9.70 -22.54
C PRO A 294 2.85 10.05 -21.76
N SER A 295 2.73 11.31 -21.35
CA SER A 295 1.63 11.80 -20.48
C SER A 295 0.25 11.50 -21.07
N GLU A 296 0.06 11.66 -22.38
CA GLU A 296 -1.19 11.41 -23.08
C GLU A 296 -1.59 9.92 -23.01
N LYS A 297 -0.64 9.01 -23.28
CA LYS A 297 -0.87 7.56 -23.19
C LYS A 297 -1.19 7.14 -21.77
N VAL A 298 -0.44 7.67 -20.80
CA VAL A 298 -0.67 7.37 -19.38
C VAL A 298 -2.06 7.89 -18.94
N ALA A 299 -2.50 9.05 -19.44
CA ALA A 299 -3.82 9.59 -19.19
C ALA A 299 -4.93 8.70 -19.78
N GLU A 300 -4.81 8.26 -21.03
CA GLU A 300 -5.76 7.33 -21.67
C GLU A 300 -5.90 6.03 -20.86
N GLN A 301 -4.77 5.44 -20.46
CA GLN A 301 -4.76 4.21 -19.64
C GLN A 301 -5.32 4.43 -18.24
N LEU A 302 -5.14 5.61 -17.64
CA LEU A 302 -5.71 5.96 -16.34
C LEU A 302 -7.23 6.17 -16.43
N ILE A 303 -7.72 6.83 -17.49
CA ILE A 303 -9.16 7.02 -17.78
C ILE A 303 -9.86 5.65 -17.85
N GLU A 304 -9.31 4.71 -18.64
CA GLU A 304 -9.85 3.36 -18.74
C GLU A 304 -9.98 2.68 -17.37
N ARG A 305 -8.90 2.74 -16.57
CA ARG A 305 -8.90 2.14 -15.21
C ARG A 305 -9.92 2.79 -14.29
N ILE A 306 -10.07 4.10 -14.34
CA ILE A 306 -11.06 4.82 -13.52
C ILE A 306 -12.47 4.40 -13.93
N GLN A 307 -12.77 4.36 -15.23
CA GLN A 307 -14.09 4.02 -15.73
C GLN A 307 -14.49 2.57 -15.42
N VAL A 308 -13.56 1.63 -15.58
CA VAL A 308 -13.82 0.19 -15.38
C VAL A 308 -13.74 -0.20 -13.90
N LEU A 309 -12.73 0.25 -13.19
CA LEU A 309 -12.43 -0.21 -11.82
C LEU A 309 -13.07 0.67 -10.74
N LYS A 310 -13.38 1.92 -11.07
CA LYS A 310 -13.95 2.91 -10.13
C LYS A 310 -13.22 2.93 -8.78
N PRO A 311 -11.88 3.09 -8.75
CA PRO A 311 -11.14 3.10 -7.50
C PRO A 311 -11.43 4.38 -6.71
N THR A 312 -11.48 4.27 -5.39
CA THR A 312 -11.51 5.45 -4.50
C THR A 312 -10.10 5.99 -4.22
N HIS A 313 -9.11 5.08 -4.25
CA HIS A 313 -7.70 5.41 -4.01
C HIS A 313 -6.84 4.82 -5.12
N PHE A 314 -6.01 5.66 -5.70
CA PHE A 314 -5.07 5.30 -6.76
C PHE A 314 -3.64 5.54 -6.28
N ASN A 315 -2.92 4.46 -5.93
CA ASN A 315 -1.58 4.54 -5.38
C ASN A 315 -0.56 4.24 -6.47
N THR A 316 0.31 5.21 -6.74
CA THR A 316 1.34 5.09 -7.78
C THR A 316 2.63 4.54 -7.20
N PHE A 317 3.21 3.53 -7.84
CA PHE A 317 4.55 3.05 -7.55
C PHE A 317 5.49 3.51 -8.69
N GLN A 318 6.29 4.53 -8.43
CA GLN A 318 7.08 5.23 -9.44
C GLN A 318 8.59 4.99 -9.36
N ALA A 319 9.07 4.37 -8.27
CA ALA A 319 10.48 4.10 -8.03
C ALA A 319 10.79 2.59 -7.92
N PRO A 320 10.41 1.73 -8.90
CA PRO A 320 10.77 0.33 -8.86
C PRO A 320 12.25 0.13 -9.18
N GLY A 321 12.89 -0.82 -8.47
CA GLY A 321 14.24 -1.30 -8.77
C GLY A 321 15.33 -0.27 -8.59
N ALA A 322 15.98 0.11 -9.70
CA ALA A 322 17.14 1.02 -9.71
C ALA A 322 16.97 2.18 -10.69
N LEU A 323 15.74 2.64 -10.91
CA LEU A 323 15.51 3.80 -11.77
C LEU A 323 16.28 5.03 -11.25
N PRO A 324 16.88 5.84 -12.15
CA PRO A 324 17.57 7.06 -11.76
C PRO A 324 16.64 8.03 -11.02
N HIS A 325 17.06 8.53 -9.86
CA HIS A 325 16.26 9.40 -9.01
C HIS A 325 15.67 10.61 -9.74
N SER A 326 16.45 11.26 -10.60
CA SER A 326 15.97 12.39 -11.41
C SER A 326 14.82 12.05 -12.35
N ARG A 327 14.76 10.82 -12.87
CA ARG A 327 13.63 10.35 -13.70
C ARG A 327 12.41 10.04 -12.84
N VAL A 328 12.62 9.46 -11.66
CA VAL A 328 11.53 9.22 -10.69
C VAL A 328 10.90 10.55 -10.27
N MET A 329 11.70 11.56 -9.90
CA MET A 329 11.22 12.89 -9.54
C MET A 329 10.40 13.52 -10.68
N ARG A 330 10.92 13.50 -11.90
CA ARG A 330 10.22 14.00 -13.09
C ARG A 330 8.89 13.27 -13.34
N SER A 331 8.87 11.95 -13.15
CA SER A 331 7.64 11.17 -13.31
C SER A 331 6.59 11.48 -12.25
N ILE A 332 6.98 11.67 -10.99
CA ILE A 332 6.08 12.07 -9.89
C ILE A 332 5.44 13.43 -10.21
N GLU A 333 6.25 14.41 -10.61
CA GLU A 333 5.78 15.74 -10.96
C GLU A 333 4.82 15.70 -12.16
N ARG A 334 5.25 15.11 -13.28
CA ARG A 334 4.46 15.05 -14.52
C ARG A 334 3.15 14.29 -14.36
N PHE A 335 3.11 13.27 -13.54
CA PHE A 335 1.86 12.55 -13.27
C PHE A 335 0.78 13.50 -12.73
N MET A 336 1.11 14.35 -11.76
CA MET A 336 0.13 15.27 -11.17
C MET A 336 -0.08 16.54 -12.02
N THR A 337 0.95 17.03 -12.72
CA THR A 337 0.89 18.31 -13.45
C THR A 337 0.51 18.18 -14.93
N GLU A 338 0.67 17.00 -15.52
CA GLU A 338 0.34 16.74 -16.92
C GLU A 338 -0.77 15.69 -17.06
N VAL A 339 -0.59 14.49 -16.43
CA VAL A 339 -1.52 13.36 -16.60
C VAL A 339 -2.86 13.63 -15.92
N VAL A 340 -2.87 14.00 -14.63
CA VAL A 340 -4.11 14.25 -13.88
C VAL A 340 -4.99 15.33 -14.55
N PRO A 341 -4.45 16.49 -14.99
CA PRO A 341 -5.25 17.48 -15.73
C PRO A 341 -5.85 16.97 -17.04
N LEU A 342 -5.16 16.10 -17.79
CA LEU A 342 -5.71 15.47 -18.99
C LEU A 342 -6.89 14.55 -18.65
N VAL A 343 -6.79 13.79 -17.56
CA VAL A 343 -7.86 12.91 -17.08
C VAL A 343 -9.07 13.74 -16.60
N GLU A 344 -8.83 14.81 -15.87
CA GLU A 344 -9.90 15.71 -15.38
C GLU A 344 -10.60 16.48 -16.52
N ALA A 345 -9.89 16.77 -17.60
CA ALA A 345 -10.49 17.35 -18.79
C ALA A 345 -11.54 16.42 -19.45
N GLU A 346 -11.34 15.10 -19.34
CA GLU A 346 -12.23 14.07 -19.89
C GLU A 346 -13.34 13.65 -18.90
N LEU A 347 -12.98 13.41 -17.64
CA LEU A 347 -13.86 12.81 -16.63
C LEU A 347 -14.52 13.81 -15.67
N GLY A 348 -14.05 15.06 -15.65
CA GLY A 348 -14.39 16.03 -14.61
C GLY A 348 -13.50 15.88 -13.36
N PRO A 349 -13.74 16.68 -12.29
CA PRO A 349 -12.89 16.71 -11.11
C PRO A 349 -12.78 15.35 -10.42
N LEU A 350 -11.55 14.84 -10.31
CA LEU A 350 -11.32 13.50 -9.77
C LEU A 350 -11.59 13.40 -8.26
N VAL A 351 -11.63 14.51 -7.54
CA VAL A 351 -12.01 14.53 -6.10
C VAL A 351 -13.41 13.93 -5.89
N GLU A 352 -14.33 14.10 -6.83
CA GLU A 352 -15.69 13.59 -6.73
C GLU A 352 -15.75 12.04 -6.78
N TYR A 353 -14.75 11.39 -7.40
CA TYR A 353 -14.69 9.93 -7.52
C TYR A 353 -14.27 9.20 -6.24
N GLY A 354 -13.70 9.89 -5.25
CA GLY A 354 -13.20 9.31 -4.01
C GLY A 354 -14.04 9.62 -2.77
N THR A 355 -14.99 10.53 -2.88
CA THR A 355 -15.81 10.95 -1.73
C THR A 355 -16.88 9.91 -1.45
N VAL A 356 -16.70 9.15 -0.36
CA VAL A 356 -17.72 8.21 0.11
C VAL A 356 -18.84 9.02 0.77
N HIS A 357 -19.98 9.11 0.11
CA HIS A 357 -21.19 9.62 0.74
C HIS A 357 -21.76 8.51 1.64
N GLU A 358 -21.81 8.75 2.95
CA GLU A 358 -22.60 7.89 3.82
C GLU A 358 -24.05 7.97 3.35
N ALA A 359 -24.59 6.85 2.88
CA ALA A 359 -26.01 6.77 2.60
C ALA A 359 -26.73 7.12 3.90
N SER A 360 -27.52 8.19 3.89
CA SER A 360 -28.37 8.58 5.02
C SER A 360 -29.22 7.37 5.39
N THR A 361 -28.85 6.68 6.46
CA THR A 361 -29.72 5.71 7.13
C THR A 361 -30.83 6.51 7.79
N ALA A 362 -31.85 6.88 7.01
CA ALA A 362 -33.14 7.19 7.56
C ALA A 362 -33.70 5.88 8.17
N LEU A 363 -33.29 5.59 9.37
CA LEU A 363 -34.05 4.68 10.24
C LEU A 363 -35.38 5.39 10.52
N SER A 364 -36.41 5.03 9.76
CA SER A 364 -37.80 5.31 10.14
C SER A 364 -38.07 4.57 11.45
N ALA A 365 -38.47 5.35 12.44
CA ALA A 365 -38.91 4.97 13.75
C ALA A 365 -40.00 3.89 13.77
#